data_fe6c93e21d55e8324ce846699ad009b0
#
_entry.id   fe6c93e21d55e8324ce846699ad009b0
#
_cell.length_a   1.000
_cell.length_b   1.000
_cell.length_c   1.000
_cell.angle_alpha   90.00
_cell.angle_beta   90.00
_cell.angle_gamma   90.00
#
_symmetry.space_group_name_H-M   'P 1'
#
loop_
_entity.id
_entity.type
_entity.pdbx_description
1 polymer ?
#
loop_
_entity_poly.entity_id
_entity_poly.type
_entity_poly.pdbx_seq_one_letter_code
_entity_poly.pdbx_strand_id
1 'polypeptide(L)'
;LEELFPLGTILKNVWWESHDNRIRDPKQVTNIEHRDIKILGKAGITFGRQIGAYPILIGVPYLIPLETQSDILITGHGMRSISGIETGLNINKITQNQLSAIPGLGRKGAWKIVSKRANKLRKDNEKFTSIYDAFKSAEVNMPEFAEKIFVVE
;
A
#
# COMPACT_ATOMS: atom_id res chain seq x y z
N LEU A 1 15.57 12.65 10.47
CA LEU A 1 14.85 11.50 9.94
C LEU A 1 15.13 11.26 8.46
N GLU A 2 15.20 12.32 7.67
CA GLU A 2 15.41 12.20 6.23
C GLU A 2 16.77 11.57 5.88
N GLU A 3 17.76 11.80 6.70
CA GLU A 3 19.09 11.22 6.50
C GLU A 3 19.12 9.73 6.84
N LEU A 4 18.35 9.32 7.86
CA LEU A 4 18.30 7.92 8.29
C LEU A 4 17.33 7.08 7.46
N PHE A 5 16.27 7.71 6.97
CA PHE A 5 15.19 7.05 6.23
C PHE A 5 14.88 7.81 4.94
N PRO A 6 15.77 7.76 3.94
CA PRO A 6 15.53 8.48 2.67
C PRO A 6 14.30 7.98 1.93
N LEU A 7 13.62 8.89 1.23
CA LEU A 7 12.49 8.53 0.40
C LEU A 7 12.89 7.46 -0.63
N GLY A 8 12.02 6.49 -0.85
CA GLY A 8 12.25 5.42 -1.79
C GLY A 8 13.12 4.29 -1.27
N THR A 9 13.57 4.38 -0.03
CA THR A 9 14.31 3.29 0.62
C THR A 9 13.33 2.24 1.14
N ILE A 10 13.73 0.98 1.08
CA ILE A 10 12.92 -0.12 1.61
C ILE A 10 13.36 -0.38 3.05
N LEU A 11 12.39 -0.33 3.96
CA LEU A 11 12.57 -0.66 5.36
C LEU A 11 11.98 -2.05 5.60
N LYS A 12 12.80 -2.97 6.10
CA LYS A 12 12.39 -4.37 6.24
C LYS A 12 11.83 -4.69 7.62
N ASN A 13 10.97 -5.69 7.65
CA ASN A 13 10.49 -6.30 8.90
C ASN A 13 9.76 -5.30 9.80
N VAL A 14 8.82 -4.57 9.24
CA VAL A 14 7.95 -3.69 10.01
C VAL A 14 6.83 -4.53 10.61
N TRP A 15 6.66 -4.41 11.94
CA TRP A 15 5.63 -5.11 12.69
C TRP A 15 4.43 -4.18 12.90
N TRP A 16 3.25 -4.62 12.52
CA TRP A 16 2.04 -3.80 12.57
C TRP A 16 1.33 -3.97 13.91
N GLU A 17 1.11 -2.86 14.61
CA GLU A 17 0.68 -2.84 16.00
C GLU A 17 -0.75 -2.34 16.22
N SER A 18 -1.17 -1.33 15.46
CA SER A 18 -2.46 -0.70 15.70
C SER A 18 -3.04 -0.04 14.45
N HIS A 19 -4.36 0.19 14.49
CA HIS A 19 -5.08 0.91 13.47
C HIS A 19 -5.59 2.23 13.99
N ASP A 20 -5.56 3.27 13.15
CA ASP A 20 -6.29 4.50 13.38
C ASP A 20 -7.56 4.46 12.53
N ASN A 21 -8.69 4.59 13.20
CA ASN A 21 -10.00 4.38 12.60
C ASN A 21 -10.87 5.62 12.55
N ARG A 22 -10.30 6.81 12.80
CA ARG A 22 -11.06 8.04 12.96
C ARG A 22 -11.90 8.45 11.75
N ILE A 23 -11.52 7.98 10.58
CA ILE A 23 -12.19 8.32 9.33
C ILE A 23 -13.05 7.19 8.78
N ARG A 24 -13.46 6.24 9.64
CA ARG A 24 -14.18 5.05 9.23
C ARG A 24 -15.40 4.79 10.08
N ASP A 25 -16.28 3.91 9.57
CA ASP A 25 -17.41 3.40 10.33
C ASP A 25 -16.89 2.66 11.58
N PRO A 26 -17.29 3.09 12.79
CA PRO A 26 -16.86 2.44 14.02
C PRO A 26 -17.15 0.93 14.06
N LYS A 27 -18.21 0.49 13.40
CA LYS A 27 -18.55 -0.94 13.34
C LYS A 27 -17.52 -1.76 12.58
N GLN A 28 -16.96 -1.19 11.53
CA GLN A 28 -15.91 -1.86 10.77
C GLN A 28 -14.64 -2.03 11.58
N VAL A 29 -14.39 -1.09 12.49
CA VAL A 29 -13.21 -1.10 13.32
C VAL A 29 -13.31 -2.08 14.46
N THR A 30 -14.44 -2.07 15.16
CA THR A 30 -14.63 -2.92 16.35
C THR A 30 -14.66 -4.40 16.03
N ASN A 31 -14.96 -4.74 14.78
CA ASN A 31 -15.06 -6.13 14.32
C ASN A 31 -13.85 -6.60 13.53
N ILE A 32 -12.79 -5.78 13.46
CA ILE A 32 -11.57 -6.19 12.78
C ILE A 32 -10.77 -7.12 13.68
N GLU A 33 -10.58 -8.33 13.23
CA GLU A 33 -9.73 -9.28 13.91
C GLU A 33 -8.31 -9.18 13.39
N HIS A 34 -7.34 -9.49 14.24
CA HIS A 34 -5.95 -9.58 13.83
C HIS A 34 -5.79 -10.60 12.72
N ARG A 35 -4.99 -10.27 11.71
CA ARG A 35 -4.70 -11.15 10.59
C ARG A 35 -5.88 -11.41 9.67
N ASP A 36 -6.97 -10.66 9.78
CA ASP A 36 -8.10 -10.80 8.86
C ASP A 36 -7.75 -10.16 7.52
N ILE A 37 -7.57 -10.99 6.50
CA ILE A 37 -7.23 -10.51 5.16
C ILE A 37 -8.36 -9.70 4.51
N LYS A 38 -9.59 -9.80 5.01
CA LYS A 38 -10.72 -9.03 4.49
C LYS A 38 -10.56 -7.53 4.72
N ILE A 39 -9.71 -7.13 5.66
CA ILE A 39 -9.45 -5.71 5.91
C ILE A 39 -8.33 -5.16 5.02
N LEU A 40 -7.58 -6.02 4.36
CA LEU A 40 -6.41 -5.62 3.61
C LEU A 40 -6.74 -4.53 2.59
N GLY A 41 -6.00 -3.42 2.69
CA GLY A 41 -6.14 -2.31 1.75
C GLY A 41 -7.38 -1.46 1.91
N LYS A 42 -8.20 -1.69 2.95
CA LYS A 42 -9.34 -0.81 3.23
C LYS A 42 -8.88 0.53 3.79
N ALA A 43 -9.77 1.53 3.75
CA ALA A 43 -9.47 2.87 4.23
C ALA A 43 -9.14 2.87 5.72
N GLY A 44 -8.14 3.65 6.10
CA GLY A 44 -7.67 3.78 7.47
C GLY A 44 -6.17 4.00 7.49
N ILE A 45 -5.58 3.92 8.66
CA ILE A 45 -4.13 4.02 8.84
C ILE A 45 -3.67 2.87 9.73
N THR A 46 -2.59 2.23 9.35
CA THR A 46 -1.93 1.21 10.16
C THR A 46 -0.61 1.75 10.68
N PHE A 47 -0.35 1.54 11.96
CA PHE A 47 0.90 1.96 12.59
C PHE A 47 1.71 0.75 13.03
N GLY A 48 3.02 0.87 12.89
CA GLY A 48 3.93 -0.17 13.30
C GLY A 48 5.33 0.35 13.55
N ARG A 49 6.24 -0.58 13.83
CA ARG A 49 7.64 -0.30 14.11
C ARG A 49 8.52 -1.39 13.51
N GLN A 50 9.74 -1.02 13.16
CA GLN A 50 10.71 -2.01 12.71
C GLN A 50 11.20 -2.85 13.89
N ILE A 51 11.19 -4.16 13.71
CA ILE A 51 11.63 -5.09 14.75
C ILE A 51 13.13 -4.94 14.99
N GLY A 52 13.51 -4.77 16.25
CA GLY A 52 14.92 -4.75 16.65
C GLY A 52 15.70 -3.51 16.23
N ALA A 53 15.03 -2.48 15.73
CA ALA A 53 15.67 -1.28 15.24
C ALA A 53 15.23 -0.04 16.04
N TYR A 54 15.65 1.12 15.58
CA TYR A 54 15.29 2.41 16.17
C TYR A 54 13.76 2.53 16.26
N PRO A 55 13.24 2.93 17.44
CA PRO A 55 11.77 2.90 17.67
C PRO A 55 11.04 4.07 17.02
N ILE A 56 11.13 4.18 15.71
CA ILE A 56 10.37 5.19 14.98
C ILE A 56 9.00 4.65 14.60
N LEU A 57 7.99 5.50 14.71
CA LEU A 57 6.64 5.14 14.31
C LEU A 57 6.50 5.19 12.80
N ILE A 58 5.92 4.15 12.23
CA ILE A 58 5.69 4.03 10.79
C ILE A 58 4.19 3.99 10.56
N GLY A 59 3.69 4.85 9.67
CA GLY A 59 2.28 4.89 9.29
C GLY A 59 2.08 4.54 7.83
N VAL A 60 1.09 3.71 7.56
CA VAL A 60 0.68 3.33 6.20
C VAL A 60 -0.77 3.75 6.01
N PRO A 61 -1.12 4.48 4.92
CA PRO A 61 -2.45 5.08 4.77
C PRO A 61 -3.53 4.11 4.26
N TYR A 62 -3.49 2.87 4.69
CA TYR A 62 -4.54 1.87 4.48
C TYR A 62 -4.41 0.79 5.54
N LEU A 63 -5.40 -0.08 5.66
CA LEU A 63 -5.39 -1.12 6.69
C LEU A 63 -4.58 -2.33 6.27
N ILE A 64 -3.77 -2.78 7.21
CA ILE A 64 -2.97 -4.01 7.11
C ILE A 64 -3.35 -4.87 8.33
N PRO A 65 -3.46 -6.19 8.19
CA PRO A 65 -3.71 -7.05 9.34
C PRO A 65 -2.68 -6.86 10.44
N LEU A 66 -3.14 -6.72 11.68
CA LEU A 66 -2.25 -6.55 12.83
C LEU A 66 -1.53 -7.85 13.17
N GLU A 67 -0.44 -7.73 13.92
CA GLU A 67 0.42 -8.86 14.30
C GLU A 67 0.99 -9.61 13.10
N THR A 68 1.18 -8.88 12.01
CA THR A 68 1.89 -9.35 10.82
C THR A 68 3.06 -8.41 10.56
N GLN A 69 3.94 -8.80 9.66
CA GLN A 69 5.06 -7.95 9.28
C GLN A 69 5.15 -7.84 7.76
N SER A 70 5.69 -6.73 7.30
CA SER A 70 5.94 -6.50 5.89
C SER A 70 7.11 -5.54 5.71
N ASP A 71 7.62 -5.48 4.49
CA ASP A 71 8.61 -4.49 4.09
C ASP A 71 7.85 -3.30 3.52
N ILE A 72 8.37 -2.09 3.77
CA ILE A 72 7.74 -0.88 3.26
C ILE A 72 8.72 -0.04 2.45
N LEU A 73 8.17 0.73 1.53
CA LEU A 73 8.88 1.78 0.82
C LEU A 73 8.56 3.10 1.51
N ILE A 74 9.58 3.85 1.88
CA ILE A 74 9.42 5.14 2.57
C ILE A 74 8.90 6.19 1.60
N THR A 75 7.76 6.79 1.91
CA THR A 75 7.08 7.76 1.05
C THR A 75 7.02 9.17 1.65
N GLY A 76 7.33 9.33 2.92
CA GLY A 76 7.29 10.65 3.55
C GLY A 76 7.85 10.64 4.95
N HIS A 77 8.00 11.85 5.50
CA HIS A 77 8.52 12.08 6.84
C HIS A 77 7.62 13.01 7.63
N GLY A 78 7.32 12.63 8.87
CA GLY A 78 6.69 13.51 9.85
C GLY A 78 7.73 13.98 10.86
N MET A 79 7.29 14.60 11.95
CA MET A 79 8.20 15.11 12.97
C MET A 79 8.93 13.99 13.70
N ARG A 80 8.22 12.90 14.03
CA ARG A 80 8.77 11.75 14.76
C ARG A 80 8.29 10.43 14.18
N SER A 81 7.91 10.46 12.91
CA SER A 81 7.36 9.31 12.23
C SER A 81 7.74 9.32 10.76
N ILE A 82 7.61 8.18 10.14
CA ILE A 82 7.74 8.08 8.69
C ILE A 82 6.46 7.47 8.14
N SER A 83 6.16 7.78 6.91
CA SER A 83 5.07 7.15 6.19
C SER A 83 5.60 6.27 5.08
N GLY A 84 4.84 5.25 4.76
CA GLY A 84 5.25 4.30 3.74
C GLY A 84 4.09 3.53 3.17
N ILE A 85 4.42 2.69 2.22
CA ILE A 85 3.50 1.73 1.62
C ILE A 85 4.19 0.38 1.55
N GLU A 86 3.42 -0.67 1.55
CA GLU A 86 3.98 -2.01 1.42
C GLU A 86 4.65 -2.21 0.06
N THR A 87 5.62 -3.11 0.01
CA THR A 87 6.27 -3.54 -1.22
C THR A 87 5.81 -4.93 -1.61
N GLY A 88 6.13 -5.35 -2.83
CA GLY A 88 5.77 -6.67 -3.31
C GLY A 88 4.27 -6.85 -3.56
N LEU A 89 3.56 -5.76 -3.82
CA LEU A 89 2.13 -5.79 -4.07
C LEU A 89 1.84 -6.26 -5.50
N ASN A 90 0.99 -7.27 -5.61
CA ASN A 90 0.63 -7.81 -6.92
C ASN A 90 -0.29 -6.83 -7.67
N ILE A 91 0.17 -6.34 -8.82
CA ILE A 91 -0.58 -5.36 -9.62
C ILE A 91 -1.94 -5.91 -10.08
N ASN A 92 -2.08 -7.20 -10.17
CA ASN A 92 -3.33 -7.85 -10.56
C ASN A 92 -4.32 -8.05 -9.41
N LYS A 93 -3.92 -7.76 -8.17
CA LYS A 93 -4.76 -7.94 -6.98
C LYS A 93 -4.81 -6.74 -6.05
N ILE A 94 -3.90 -5.79 -6.20
CA ILE A 94 -3.82 -4.61 -5.34
C ILE A 94 -5.13 -3.85 -5.29
N THR A 95 -5.50 -3.36 -4.12
CA THR A 95 -6.75 -2.61 -3.94
C THR A 95 -6.61 -1.17 -4.41
N GLN A 96 -7.75 -0.53 -4.65
CA GLN A 96 -7.76 0.89 -5.03
C GLN A 96 -7.16 1.77 -3.93
N ASN A 97 -7.42 1.46 -2.67
CA ASN A 97 -6.86 2.24 -1.56
C ASN A 97 -5.35 2.11 -1.47
N GLN A 98 -4.82 0.92 -1.68
CA GLN A 98 -3.37 0.71 -1.74
C GLN A 98 -2.74 1.51 -2.89
N LEU A 99 -3.35 1.45 -4.07
CA LEU A 99 -2.87 2.22 -5.22
C LEU A 99 -2.95 3.72 -4.98
N SER A 100 -4.03 4.20 -4.35
CA SER A 100 -4.22 5.62 -4.05
C SER A 100 -3.15 6.18 -3.10
N ALA A 101 -2.56 5.31 -2.28
CA ALA A 101 -1.53 5.68 -1.32
C ALA A 101 -0.17 5.93 -1.98
N ILE A 102 0.00 5.53 -3.22
CA ILE A 102 1.28 5.67 -3.94
C ILE A 102 1.45 7.14 -4.38
N PRO A 103 2.56 7.79 -3.97
CA PRO A 103 2.81 9.17 -4.38
C PRO A 103 2.81 9.34 -5.90
N GLY A 104 2.10 10.36 -6.36
CA GLY A 104 1.98 10.67 -7.79
C GLY A 104 0.85 9.95 -8.52
N LEU A 105 0.25 8.94 -7.92
CA LEU A 105 -0.81 8.15 -8.56
C LEU A 105 -2.19 8.71 -8.22
N GLY A 106 -2.50 8.86 -6.94
CA GLY A 106 -3.76 9.41 -6.46
C GLY A 106 -4.97 8.50 -6.71
N ARG A 107 -6.13 9.00 -6.30
CA ARG A 107 -7.39 8.26 -6.43
C ARG A 107 -7.80 8.02 -7.89
N LYS A 108 -7.61 9.03 -8.72
CA LYS A 108 -8.00 8.95 -10.14
C LYS A 108 -7.16 7.91 -10.88
N GLY A 109 -5.85 7.96 -10.68
CA GLY A 109 -4.94 6.97 -11.26
C GLY A 109 -5.23 5.55 -10.78
N ALA A 110 -5.47 5.41 -9.48
CA ALA A 110 -5.82 4.12 -8.88
C ALA A 110 -7.11 3.55 -9.48
N TRP A 111 -8.14 4.39 -9.62
CA TRP A 111 -9.40 3.98 -10.23
C TRP A 111 -9.24 3.53 -11.67
N LYS A 112 -8.42 4.25 -12.46
CA LYS A 112 -8.15 3.89 -13.85
C LYS A 112 -7.51 2.50 -13.97
N ILE A 113 -6.56 2.20 -13.11
CA ILE A 113 -5.87 0.90 -13.12
C ILE A 113 -6.83 -0.22 -12.71
N VAL A 114 -7.57 -0.03 -11.63
CA VAL A 114 -8.53 -1.03 -11.14
C VAL A 114 -9.62 -1.28 -12.17
N SER A 115 -10.14 -0.21 -12.79
CA SER A 115 -11.18 -0.32 -13.82
C SER A 115 -10.66 -1.04 -15.06
N LYS A 116 -9.47 -0.71 -15.51
CA LYS A 116 -8.86 -1.37 -16.68
C LYS A 116 -8.60 -2.85 -16.40
N ARG A 117 -8.12 -3.14 -15.20
CA ARG A 117 -7.90 -4.53 -14.78
C ARG A 117 -9.18 -5.35 -14.83
N ALA A 118 -10.27 -4.80 -14.29
CA ALA A 118 -11.55 -5.46 -14.27
C ALA A 118 -12.11 -5.67 -15.68
N ASN A 119 -12.00 -4.66 -16.54
CA ASN A 119 -12.47 -4.75 -17.92
C ASN A 119 -11.68 -5.77 -18.74
N LYS A 120 -10.36 -5.80 -18.56
CA LYS A 120 -9.50 -6.74 -19.27
C LYS A 120 -9.81 -8.18 -18.88
N LEU A 121 -10.04 -8.42 -17.60
CA LEU A 121 -10.39 -9.75 -17.10
C LEU A 121 -11.78 -10.17 -17.61
N ARG A 122 -12.74 -9.27 -17.56
CA ARG A 122 -14.12 -9.57 -17.97
C ARG A 122 -14.27 -9.81 -19.47
N LYS A 123 -13.62 -8.97 -20.30
CA LYS A 123 -13.77 -9.03 -21.77
C LYS A 123 -12.86 -10.04 -22.42
N ASP A 124 -11.63 -10.09 -21.99
CA ASP A 124 -10.57 -10.86 -22.65
C ASP A 124 -10.05 -12.02 -21.83
N ASN A 125 -10.51 -12.15 -20.58
CA ASN A 125 -10.04 -13.12 -19.61
C ASN A 125 -8.50 -13.05 -19.44
N GLU A 126 -7.99 -11.84 -19.47
CA GLU A 126 -6.55 -11.57 -19.34
C GLU A 126 -6.25 -10.74 -18.11
N LYS A 127 -5.05 -10.86 -17.59
CA LYS A 127 -4.51 -10.00 -16.54
C LYS A 127 -3.32 -9.22 -17.08
N PHE A 128 -2.87 -8.24 -16.30
CA PHE A 128 -1.67 -7.49 -16.67
C PHE A 128 -0.47 -8.44 -16.73
N THR A 129 0.33 -8.30 -17.75
CA THR A 129 1.51 -9.13 -17.97
C THR A 129 2.79 -8.53 -17.41
N SER A 130 2.77 -7.23 -17.16
CA SER A 130 3.91 -6.49 -16.60
C SER A 130 3.41 -5.23 -15.91
N ILE A 131 4.28 -4.61 -15.13
CA ILE A 131 3.99 -3.31 -14.51
C ILE A 131 3.75 -2.28 -15.61
N TYR A 132 4.60 -2.26 -16.62
CA TYR A 132 4.48 -1.37 -17.76
C TYR A 132 3.13 -1.55 -18.49
N ASP A 133 2.73 -2.81 -18.72
CA ASP A 133 1.44 -3.13 -19.34
C ASP A 133 0.27 -2.52 -18.57
N ALA A 134 0.30 -2.63 -17.24
CA ALA A 134 -0.76 -2.09 -16.38
C ALA A 134 -0.91 -0.58 -16.53
N PHE A 135 0.19 0.16 -16.43
CA PHE A 135 0.16 1.62 -16.47
C PHE A 135 -0.12 2.15 -17.88
N LYS A 136 0.46 1.53 -18.88
CA LYS A 136 0.22 1.91 -20.28
C LYS A 136 -1.24 1.65 -20.69
N SER A 137 -1.76 0.48 -20.35
CA SER A 137 -3.15 0.11 -20.70
C SER A 137 -4.16 1.04 -20.03
N ALA A 138 -3.90 1.47 -18.82
CA ALA A 138 -4.77 2.36 -18.06
C ALA A 138 -4.54 3.84 -18.40
N GLU A 139 -3.55 4.14 -19.23
CA GLU A 139 -3.17 5.52 -19.57
C GLU A 139 -2.81 6.35 -18.33
N VAL A 140 -2.04 5.75 -17.44
CA VAL A 140 -1.57 6.37 -16.21
C VAL A 140 -0.04 6.39 -16.22
N ASN A 141 0.54 7.52 -15.84
CA ASN A 141 1.99 7.62 -15.72
C ASN A 141 2.50 6.71 -14.62
N MET A 142 3.56 5.96 -14.90
CA MET A 142 4.16 5.07 -13.92
C MET A 142 4.80 5.89 -12.80
N PRO A 143 4.46 5.60 -11.53
CA PRO A 143 5.04 6.34 -10.42
C PRO A 143 6.52 6.02 -10.24
N GLU A 144 7.22 6.93 -9.58
CA GLU A 144 8.59 6.67 -9.16
C GLU A 144 8.61 5.45 -8.25
N PHE A 145 9.63 4.64 -8.34
CA PHE A 145 9.81 3.41 -7.55
C PHE A 145 8.80 2.29 -7.86
N ALA A 146 8.08 2.35 -8.99
CA ALA A 146 7.10 1.32 -9.35
C ALA A 146 7.69 -0.09 -9.29
N GLU A 147 8.93 -0.27 -9.73
CA GLU A 147 9.59 -1.57 -9.73
C GLU A 147 9.87 -2.11 -8.32
N LYS A 148 9.98 -1.22 -7.33
CA LYS A 148 10.15 -1.62 -5.93
C LYS A 148 8.82 -1.94 -5.25
N ILE A 149 7.73 -1.39 -5.75
CA ILE A 149 6.40 -1.52 -5.14
C ILE A 149 5.69 -2.77 -5.63
N PHE A 150 5.71 -3.01 -6.94
CA PHE A 150 4.86 -4.00 -7.57
C PHE A 150 5.56 -5.28 -7.96
N VAL A 151 4.80 -6.36 -7.89
CA VAL A 151 5.13 -7.63 -8.55
C VAL A 151 3.96 -7.98 -9.49
N VAL A 152 4.20 -8.89 -10.41
CA VAL A 152 3.18 -9.35 -11.37
C VAL A 152 3.04 -10.85 -11.23
N GLU A 153 1.84 -11.27 -10.84
CA GLU A 153 1.53 -12.70 -10.67
C GLU A 153 0.24 -13.11 -11.40
#